data_456a9c42458598174a1dca5029970127
#
_entry.id   456a9c42458598174a1dca5029970127
#
_cell.length_a   1.000
_cell.length_b   1.000
_cell.length_c   1.000
_cell.angle_alpha   90.00
_cell.angle_beta   90.00
_cell.angle_gamma   90.00
#
_symmetry.space_group_name_H-M   'P 1'
#
loop_
_entity.id
_entity.type
_entity.pdbx_description
1 polymer ?
#
loop_
_entity_poly.entity_id
_entity_poly.type
_entity_poly.pdbx_seq_one_letter_code
_entity_poly.pdbx_strand_id
1 'polypeptide(L)'
;MSIIEGQKINNTFFISINNPKSKNSMVLGFHPQLQSKIDEAENSKDINSIIIFGEGGFFCAGGDLNSLKTRRDMTLSERLETLEQLNGTIKKIKECSKPTIAAVEGGAAGAGVSLAMACDFLIMSDKSFLSLAYVKIGLTPDGGVTKLLAEVLPKQILS
;
A
#
# COMPACT_ATOMS: atom_id res chain seq x y z
N MET A 1 -0.57 12.51 14.66
CA MET A 1 -0.15 13.18 13.41
C MET A 1 -0.67 12.32 12.28
N SER A 2 -1.34 12.88 11.29
CA SER A 2 -1.82 12.09 10.14
C SER A 2 -0.63 11.72 9.27
N ILE A 3 -0.56 10.44 8.90
CA ILE A 3 0.46 9.91 7.97
C ILE A 3 -0.14 9.65 6.59
N ILE A 4 -1.44 9.78 6.46
CA ILE A 4 -2.15 9.69 5.19
C ILE A 4 -2.94 11.00 5.01
N GLU A 5 -2.66 11.70 3.94
CA GLU A 5 -3.31 12.96 3.63
C GLU A 5 -4.08 12.83 2.32
N GLY A 6 -5.18 13.56 2.19
CA GLY A 6 -6.01 13.57 1.00
C GLY A 6 -6.20 14.97 0.48
N GLN A 7 -6.05 15.18 -0.82
CA GLN A 7 -6.28 16.45 -1.49
C GLN A 7 -7.03 16.25 -2.80
N LYS A 8 -8.10 17.00 -2.99
CA LYS A 8 -8.80 17.06 -4.28
C LYS A 8 -8.16 18.12 -5.17
N ILE A 9 -7.77 17.73 -6.37
CA ILE A 9 -7.33 18.64 -7.43
C ILE A 9 -8.18 18.33 -8.66
N ASN A 10 -9.01 19.27 -9.06
CA ASN A 10 -10.04 19.06 -10.09
C ASN A 10 -10.96 17.86 -9.73
N ASN A 11 -11.04 16.84 -10.57
CA ASN A 11 -11.83 15.63 -10.35
C ASN A 11 -10.98 14.42 -9.93
N THR A 12 -9.73 14.65 -9.53
CA THR A 12 -8.82 13.60 -9.03
C THR A 12 -8.59 13.80 -7.53
N PHE A 13 -8.62 12.70 -6.77
CA PHE A 13 -8.27 12.70 -5.36
C PHE A 13 -6.87 12.12 -5.16
N PHE A 14 -5.97 12.94 -4.67
CA PHE A 14 -4.60 12.57 -4.37
C PHE A 14 -4.51 12.12 -2.92
N ILE A 15 -4.04 10.91 -2.69
CA ILE A 15 -3.76 10.35 -1.37
C ILE A 15 -2.25 10.22 -1.22
N SER A 16 -1.66 11.02 -0.34
CA SER A 16 -0.23 10.93 -0.03
C SER A 16 0.02 10.09 1.22
N ILE A 17 1.06 9.26 1.15
CA ILE A 17 1.65 8.59 2.31
C ILE A 17 2.78 9.50 2.79
N ASN A 18 2.62 10.14 3.95
CA ASN A 18 3.51 11.19 4.43
C ASN A 18 4.25 10.78 5.72
N ASN A 19 5.17 9.83 5.59
CA ASN A 19 6.12 9.42 6.61
C ASN A 19 7.51 9.14 6.01
N PRO A 20 8.13 10.14 5.31
CA PRO A 20 9.35 9.92 4.53
C PRO A 20 10.56 9.47 5.37
N LYS A 21 10.60 9.82 6.67
CA LYS A 21 11.67 9.38 7.58
C LYS A 21 11.77 7.86 7.71
N SER A 22 10.66 7.14 7.55
CA SER A 22 10.61 5.67 7.55
C SER A 22 10.37 5.10 6.15
N LYS A 23 10.64 5.87 5.09
CA LYS A 23 10.31 5.51 3.69
C LYS A 23 8.85 5.09 3.54
N ASN A 24 7.95 5.85 4.17
CA ASN A 24 6.52 5.64 4.11
C ASN A 24 6.07 4.24 4.55
N SER A 25 6.75 3.66 5.56
CA SER A 25 6.37 2.36 6.13
C SER A 25 4.99 2.41 6.80
N MET A 26 4.32 1.26 6.81
CA MET A 26 3.00 1.06 7.38
C MET A 26 3.09 0.95 8.90
N VAL A 27 3.11 2.12 9.55
CA VAL A 27 3.10 2.23 11.02
C VAL A 27 1.66 2.14 11.57
N LEU A 28 1.53 2.12 12.88
CA LEU A 28 0.22 2.09 13.55
C LEU A 28 -0.71 3.20 13.02
N GLY A 29 -1.93 2.84 12.69
CA GLY A 29 -2.94 3.76 12.15
C GLY A 29 -2.88 3.98 10.64
N PHE A 30 -1.90 3.40 9.92
CA PHE A 30 -1.79 3.52 8.47
C PHE A 30 -3.05 3.02 7.76
N HIS A 31 -3.46 1.78 8.04
CA HIS A 31 -4.55 1.13 7.34
C HIS A 31 -5.90 1.85 7.52
N PRO A 32 -6.37 2.18 8.73
CA PRO A 32 -7.63 2.89 8.90
C PRO A 32 -7.62 4.30 8.29
N GLN A 33 -6.48 5.01 8.33
CA GLN A 33 -6.38 6.32 7.70
C GLN A 33 -6.48 6.22 6.17
N LEU A 34 -5.79 5.25 5.54
CA LEU A 34 -5.84 5.05 4.10
C LEU A 34 -7.25 4.64 3.66
N GLN A 35 -7.87 3.69 4.36
CA GLN A 35 -9.24 3.27 4.08
C GLN A 35 -10.22 4.44 4.17
N SER A 36 -10.11 5.28 5.20
CA SER A 36 -10.92 6.48 5.36
C SER A 36 -10.79 7.46 4.18
N LYS A 37 -9.55 7.63 3.65
CA LYS A 37 -9.33 8.52 2.49
C LYS A 37 -9.87 7.93 1.19
N ILE A 38 -9.84 6.61 1.03
CA ILE A 38 -10.49 5.94 -0.10
C ILE A 38 -12.02 6.12 -0.01
N ASP A 39 -12.62 5.94 1.19
CA ASP A 39 -14.04 6.17 1.41
C ASP A 39 -14.46 7.60 1.10
N GLU A 40 -13.67 8.58 1.55
CA GLU A 40 -13.90 10.00 1.25
C GLU A 40 -13.97 10.25 -0.26
N ALA A 41 -12.99 9.71 -0.99
CA ALA A 41 -12.93 9.84 -2.44
C ALA A 41 -14.09 9.11 -3.13
N GLU A 42 -14.39 7.87 -2.70
CA GLU A 42 -15.41 7.02 -3.31
C GLU A 42 -16.82 7.59 -3.16
N ASN A 43 -17.12 8.17 -1.99
CA ASN A 43 -18.41 8.77 -1.71
C ASN A 43 -18.61 10.18 -2.34
N SER A 44 -17.56 10.80 -2.87
CA SER A 44 -17.66 12.12 -3.50
C SER A 44 -18.06 11.99 -4.97
N LYS A 45 -19.17 12.62 -5.36
CA LYS A 45 -19.65 12.64 -6.76
C LYS A 45 -18.73 13.42 -7.70
N ASP A 46 -17.91 14.31 -7.16
CA ASP A 46 -17.02 15.18 -7.94
C ASP A 46 -15.64 14.58 -8.18
N ILE A 47 -15.38 13.38 -7.67
CA ILE A 47 -14.11 12.68 -7.86
C ILE A 47 -14.32 11.53 -8.85
N ASN A 48 -13.46 11.47 -9.86
CA ASN A 48 -13.51 10.47 -10.91
C ASN A 48 -12.36 9.47 -10.87
N SER A 49 -11.27 9.78 -10.13
CA SER A 49 -10.10 8.92 -10.00
C SER A 49 -9.35 9.18 -8.70
N ILE A 50 -8.56 8.21 -8.26
CA ILE A 50 -7.72 8.27 -7.06
C ILE A 50 -6.28 8.00 -7.45
N ILE A 51 -5.35 8.86 -6.99
CA ILE A 51 -3.92 8.64 -7.13
C ILE A 51 -3.32 8.45 -5.74
N ILE A 52 -2.62 7.34 -5.53
CA ILE A 52 -1.89 7.04 -4.29
C ILE A 52 -0.40 7.18 -4.57
N PHE A 53 0.31 7.96 -3.74
CA PHE A 53 1.74 8.20 -3.89
C PHE A 53 2.42 8.37 -2.53
N GLY A 54 3.76 8.35 -2.52
CA GLY A 54 4.55 8.55 -1.31
C GLY A 54 5.27 9.89 -1.32
N GLU A 55 5.23 10.62 -0.23
CA GLU A 55 6.01 11.84 -0.05
C GLU A 55 7.50 11.52 0.14
N GLY A 56 8.36 12.47 -0.24
CA GLY A 56 9.81 12.36 -0.03
C GLY A 56 10.52 11.36 -0.95
N GLY A 57 9.96 11.07 -2.13
CA GLY A 57 10.62 10.31 -3.18
C GLY A 57 10.71 8.80 -2.92
N PHE A 58 9.83 8.25 -2.11
CA PHE A 58 9.70 6.80 -1.91
C PHE A 58 8.22 6.43 -1.72
N PHE A 59 7.72 5.46 -2.46
CA PHE A 59 6.30 5.10 -2.38
C PHE A 59 5.93 4.49 -1.03
N CYS A 60 6.42 3.28 -0.72
CA CYS A 60 6.14 2.61 0.55
C CYS A 60 7.10 1.45 0.80
N ALA A 61 7.74 1.44 1.97
CA ALA A 61 8.66 0.37 2.37
C ALA A 61 7.99 -0.89 2.93
N GLY A 62 6.64 -0.92 2.98
CA GLY A 62 5.89 -2.02 3.59
C GLY A 62 5.77 -1.91 5.10
N GLY A 63 5.68 -3.03 5.80
CA GLY A 63 5.53 -3.06 7.26
C GLY A 63 6.70 -2.38 7.99
N ASP A 64 6.37 -1.63 9.04
CA ASP A 64 7.40 -1.01 9.88
C ASP A 64 8.23 -2.06 10.64
N LEU A 65 9.56 -2.04 10.45
CA LEU A 65 10.46 -3.02 11.03
C LEU A 65 10.50 -2.98 12.57
N ASN A 66 10.25 -1.83 13.19
CA ASN A 66 10.19 -1.74 14.64
C ASN A 66 8.93 -2.41 15.16
N SER A 67 7.79 -2.17 14.51
CA SER A 67 6.53 -2.88 14.83
C SER A 67 6.64 -4.39 14.62
N LEU A 68 7.42 -4.84 13.61
CA LEU A 68 7.65 -6.26 13.38
C LEU A 68 8.43 -6.95 14.51
N LYS A 69 9.35 -6.25 15.17
CA LYS A 69 10.10 -6.79 16.32
C LYS A 69 9.18 -7.11 17.51
N THR A 70 8.18 -6.25 17.75
CA THR A 70 7.23 -6.43 18.86
C THR A 70 6.17 -7.51 18.57
N ARG A 71 6.02 -7.95 17.31
CA ARG A 71 5.06 -9.02 16.97
C ARG A 71 5.35 -10.36 17.63
N ARG A 72 6.56 -10.60 18.13
CA ARG A 72 6.88 -11.83 18.88
C ARG A 72 6.04 -11.96 20.14
N ASP A 73 5.73 -10.83 20.78
CA ASP A 73 5.02 -10.75 22.05
C ASP A 73 3.49 -10.65 21.86
N MET A 74 3.02 -10.54 20.62
CA MET A 74 1.61 -10.48 20.28
C MET A 74 0.95 -11.85 20.38
N THR A 75 -0.29 -11.87 20.88
CA THR A 75 -1.19 -13.02 20.82
C THR A 75 -1.55 -13.36 19.37
N LEU A 76 -2.06 -14.56 19.15
CA LEU A 76 -2.54 -14.95 17.81
C LEU A 76 -3.65 -14.02 17.32
N SER A 77 -4.57 -13.60 18.19
CA SER A 77 -5.66 -12.69 17.85
C SER A 77 -5.15 -11.33 17.34
N GLU A 78 -4.19 -10.73 18.03
CA GLU A 78 -3.59 -9.44 17.62
C GLU A 78 -2.83 -9.53 16.29
N ARG A 79 -2.15 -10.68 16.05
CA ARG A 79 -1.50 -10.91 14.74
C ARG A 79 -2.50 -11.05 13.61
N LEU A 80 -3.60 -11.78 13.84
CA LEU A 80 -4.68 -11.93 12.86
C LEU A 80 -5.32 -10.59 12.56
N GLU A 81 -5.63 -9.78 13.57
CA GLU A 81 -6.19 -8.43 13.38
C GLU A 81 -5.27 -7.54 12.51
N THR A 82 -3.96 -7.60 12.74
CA THR A 82 -2.99 -6.84 11.92
C THR A 82 -3.03 -7.28 10.45
N LEU A 83 -3.14 -8.59 10.19
CA LEU A 83 -3.25 -9.12 8.83
C LEU A 83 -4.59 -8.75 8.19
N GLU A 84 -5.67 -8.79 8.95
CA GLU A 84 -7.00 -8.38 8.48
C GLU A 84 -7.04 -6.90 8.09
N GLN A 85 -6.37 -6.03 8.83
CA GLN A 85 -6.25 -4.61 8.48
C GLN A 85 -5.52 -4.42 7.14
N LEU A 86 -4.39 -5.12 6.91
CA LEU A 86 -3.69 -5.08 5.64
C LEU A 86 -4.59 -5.62 4.51
N ASN A 87 -5.14 -6.81 4.69
CA ASN A 87 -5.99 -7.45 3.67
C ASN A 87 -7.23 -6.61 3.37
N GLY A 88 -7.84 -6.01 4.38
CA GLY A 88 -8.97 -5.09 4.23
C GLY A 88 -8.61 -3.85 3.41
N THR A 89 -7.41 -3.31 3.61
CA THR A 89 -6.93 -2.17 2.80
C THR A 89 -6.73 -2.57 1.33
N ILE A 90 -6.07 -3.70 1.08
CA ILE A 90 -5.87 -4.21 -0.29
C ILE A 90 -7.21 -4.49 -0.97
N LYS A 91 -8.13 -5.16 -0.27
CA LYS A 91 -9.47 -5.44 -0.75
C LYS A 91 -10.21 -4.14 -1.10
N LYS A 92 -10.15 -3.14 -0.23
CA LYS A 92 -10.82 -1.86 -0.43
C LYS A 92 -10.33 -1.13 -1.69
N ILE A 93 -9.03 -1.17 -1.98
CA ILE A 93 -8.48 -0.61 -3.22
C ILE A 93 -8.99 -1.40 -4.43
N LYS A 94 -8.94 -2.72 -4.38
CA LYS A 94 -9.38 -3.60 -5.48
C LYS A 94 -10.88 -3.48 -5.79
N GLU A 95 -11.70 -3.22 -4.79
CA GLU A 95 -13.16 -3.11 -4.91
C GLU A 95 -13.63 -1.66 -5.06
N CYS A 96 -12.69 -0.69 -5.10
CA CYS A 96 -13.04 0.72 -5.28
C CYS A 96 -13.77 0.92 -6.61
N SER A 97 -14.89 1.64 -6.57
CA SER A 97 -15.71 1.93 -7.76
C SER A 97 -15.08 2.95 -8.71
N LYS A 98 -13.98 3.59 -8.30
CA LYS A 98 -13.26 4.59 -9.08
C LYS A 98 -11.89 4.08 -9.48
N PRO A 99 -11.40 4.43 -10.70
CA PRO A 99 -10.04 4.09 -11.11
C PRO A 99 -9.00 4.52 -10.09
N THR A 100 -8.15 3.59 -9.70
CA THR A 100 -7.06 3.79 -8.74
C THR A 100 -5.70 3.70 -9.43
N ILE A 101 -4.81 4.65 -9.14
CA ILE A 101 -3.48 4.73 -9.72
C ILE A 101 -2.44 4.74 -8.60
N ALA A 102 -1.48 3.84 -8.64
CA ALA A 102 -0.27 3.93 -7.81
C ALA A 102 0.81 4.68 -8.59
N ALA A 103 1.26 5.82 -8.06
CA ALA A 103 2.39 6.57 -8.59
C ALA A 103 3.64 6.28 -7.76
N VAL A 104 4.54 5.44 -8.30
CA VAL A 104 5.70 4.90 -7.57
C VAL A 104 6.96 5.64 -7.95
N GLU A 105 7.48 6.43 -7.01
CA GLU A 105 8.84 6.96 -7.04
C GLU A 105 9.74 6.20 -6.05
N GLY A 106 11.04 6.14 -6.34
CA GLY A 106 12.06 5.47 -5.53
C GLY A 106 11.83 3.99 -5.41
N GLY A 107 10.76 3.55 -4.75
CA GLY A 107 10.44 2.14 -4.71
C GLY A 107 9.25 1.76 -3.83
N ALA A 108 8.82 0.50 -4.00
CA ALA A 108 7.89 -0.17 -3.11
C ALA A 108 8.49 -1.49 -2.64
N ALA A 109 8.36 -1.81 -1.34
CA ALA A 109 8.91 -3.02 -0.77
C ALA A 109 7.92 -3.77 0.14
N GLY A 110 8.00 -5.10 0.17
CA GLY A 110 7.10 -5.94 0.96
C GLY A 110 5.63 -5.62 0.71
N ALA A 111 4.85 -5.38 1.76
CA ALA A 111 3.44 -4.99 1.67
C ALA A 111 3.20 -3.69 0.88
N GLY A 112 4.22 -2.84 0.68
CA GLY A 112 4.15 -1.69 -0.21
C GLY A 112 3.98 -2.10 -1.68
N VAL A 113 4.53 -3.25 -2.08
CA VAL A 113 4.27 -3.82 -3.41
C VAL A 113 2.82 -4.28 -3.51
N SER A 114 2.28 -4.94 -2.47
CA SER A 114 0.86 -5.33 -2.44
C SER A 114 -0.05 -4.11 -2.62
N LEU A 115 0.28 -2.99 -1.94
CA LEU A 115 -0.45 -1.73 -2.04
C LEU A 115 -0.43 -1.17 -3.47
N ALA A 116 0.75 -1.11 -4.09
CA ALA A 116 0.91 -0.60 -5.46
C ALA A 116 0.18 -1.48 -6.49
N MET A 117 0.32 -2.80 -6.36
CA MET A 117 -0.28 -3.78 -7.26
C MET A 117 -1.80 -3.95 -7.07
N ALA A 118 -2.37 -3.49 -5.97
CA ALA A 118 -3.81 -3.49 -5.75
C ALA A 118 -4.51 -2.41 -6.58
N CYS A 119 -3.83 -1.35 -6.98
CA CYS A 119 -4.38 -0.31 -7.84
C CYS A 119 -4.62 -0.83 -9.26
N ASP A 120 -5.56 -0.21 -9.99
CA ASP A 120 -5.87 -0.56 -11.38
C ASP A 120 -4.72 -0.22 -12.33
N PHE A 121 -4.00 0.86 -12.03
CA PHE A 121 -2.87 1.34 -12.82
C PHE A 121 -1.64 1.54 -11.95
N LEU A 122 -0.50 1.10 -12.47
CA LEU A 122 0.81 1.29 -11.86
C LEU A 122 1.67 2.18 -12.78
N ILE A 123 2.01 3.37 -12.28
CA ILE A 123 2.93 4.30 -12.95
C ILE A 123 4.21 4.35 -12.12
N MET A 124 5.34 4.10 -12.75
CA MET A 124 6.64 4.03 -12.08
C MET A 124 7.62 5.02 -12.71
N SER A 125 8.43 5.69 -11.89
CA SER A 125 9.57 6.44 -12.42
C SER A 125 10.64 5.46 -12.97
N ASP A 126 11.47 5.94 -13.89
CA ASP A 126 12.52 5.14 -14.57
C ASP A 126 13.55 4.51 -13.62
N LYS A 127 13.75 5.10 -12.44
CA LYS A 127 14.67 4.64 -11.41
C LYS A 127 13.99 3.92 -10.24
N SER A 128 12.67 3.75 -10.30
CA SER A 128 11.95 3.07 -9.23
C SER A 128 12.05 1.55 -9.35
N PHE A 129 11.79 0.87 -8.23
CA PHE A 129 11.84 -0.58 -8.16
C PHE A 129 10.70 -1.14 -7.30
N LEU A 130 10.35 -2.41 -7.57
CA LEU A 130 9.51 -3.24 -6.71
C LEU A 130 10.38 -4.34 -6.08
N SER A 131 10.26 -4.56 -4.78
CA SER A 131 11.05 -5.56 -4.06
C SER A 131 10.17 -6.40 -3.13
N LEU A 132 10.11 -7.70 -3.39
CA LEU A 132 9.47 -8.68 -2.49
C LEU A 132 10.42 -9.01 -1.33
N ALA A 133 10.73 -8.01 -0.49
CA ALA A 133 11.77 -8.09 0.53
C ALA A 133 11.48 -9.06 1.70
N TYR A 134 10.38 -9.79 1.68
CA TYR A 134 9.96 -10.71 2.74
C TYR A 134 11.03 -11.73 3.11
N VAL A 135 11.64 -12.36 2.13
CA VAL A 135 12.68 -13.39 2.35
C VAL A 135 13.90 -12.85 3.08
N LYS A 136 14.21 -11.53 2.94
CA LYS A 136 15.35 -10.90 3.62
C LYS A 136 15.18 -10.80 5.13
N ILE A 137 13.96 -10.94 5.63
CA ILE A 137 13.61 -10.84 7.05
C ILE A 137 12.86 -12.08 7.54
N GLY A 138 12.88 -13.17 6.76
CA GLY A 138 12.29 -14.45 7.14
C GLY A 138 10.76 -14.46 7.22
N LEU A 139 10.10 -13.64 6.41
CA LEU A 139 8.64 -13.59 6.30
C LEU A 139 8.15 -14.20 4.99
N THR A 140 6.94 -14.69 5.01
CA THR A 140 6.17 -15.05 3.82
C THR A 140 5.47 -13.82 3.22
N PRO A 141 5.26 -13.77 1.90
CA PRO A 141 4.47 -12.73 1.26
C PRO A 141 3.06 -12.61 1.84
N ASP A 142 2.60 -11.38 2.06
CA ASP A 142 1.28 -11.05 2.58
C ASP A 142 0.55 -10.04 1.67
N GLY A 143 -0.65 -9.57 2.10
CA GLY A 143 -1.44 -8.61 1.31
C GLY A 143 -1.80 -9.11 -0.09
N GLY A 144 -1.83 -10.42 -0.33
CA GLY A 144 -2.21 -11.01 -1.61
C GLY A 144 -1.22 -10.78 -2.75
N VAL A 145 0.02 -10.32 -2.49
CA VAL A 145 0.99 -9.93 -3.53
C VAL A 145 1.29 -11.04 -4.52
N THR A 146 1.32 -12.30 -4.08
CA THR A 146 1.56 -13.45 -4.96
C THR A 146 0.45 -13.61 -6.01
N LYS A 147 -0.82 -13.43 -5.61
CA LYS A 147 -1.96 -13.43 -6.53
C LYS A 147 -1.89 -12.22 -7.47
N LEU A 148 -1.70 -11.02 -6.92
CA LEU A 148 -1.66 -9.78 -7.71
C LEU A 148 -0.56 -9.81 -8.78
N LEU A 149 0.62 -10.33 -8.46
CA LEU A 149 1.70 -10.49 -9.43
C LEU A 149 1.39 -11.59 -10.45
N ALA A 150 0.71 -12.68 -10.06
CA ALA A 150 0.34 -13.75 -10.98
C ALA A 150 -0.69 -13.30 -12.04
N GLU A 151 -1.44 -12.25 -11.79
CA GLU A 151 -2.38 -11.66 -12.75
C GLU A 151 -1.68 -10.88 -13.87
N VAL A 152 -0.44 -10.42 -13.66
CA VAL A 152 0.25 -9.51 -14.59
C VAL A 152 1.61 -10.01 -15.09
N LEU A 153 2.24 -10.95 -14.39
CA LEU A 153 3.56 -11.48 -14.78
C LEU A 153 3.46 -12.87 -15.42
N PRO A 154 4.31 -13.16 -16.40
CA PRO A 154 4.47 -14.51 -16.93
C PRO A 154 4.87 -15.50 -15.83
N LYS A 155 4.33 -16.74 -15.90
CA LYS A 155 4.59 -17.80 -14.91
C LYS A 155 6.08 -18.05 -14.67
N GLN A 156 6.92 -17.92 -15.72
CA GLN A 156 8.37 -18.14 -15.66
C GLN A 156 9.11 -17.10 -14.80
N ILE A 157 8.48 -15.95 -14.53
CA ILE A 157 9.05 -14.88 -13.68
C ILE A 157 8.62 -15.05 -12.22
N LEU A 158 7.51 -15.77 -12.01
CA LEU A 158 6.91 -15.99 -10.69
C LEU A 158 7.46 -17.22 -9.94
N SER A 159 8.15 -18.10 -10.62
CA SER A 159 8.69 -19.37 -10.07
C SER A 159 10.07 -19.23 -9.44
#